data_61844d8eac7b01acaefd80721ecdc521
#
_entry.id   61844d8eac7b01acaefd80721ecdc521
#
_cell.length_a   1.000
_cell.length_b   1.000
_cell.length_c   1.000
_cell.angle_alpha   90.00
_cell.angle_beta   90.00
_cell.angle_gamma   90.00
#
_symmetry.space_group_name_H-M   'P 1'
#
loop_
_entity.id
_entity.type
_entity.pdbx_description
1 polymer ?
#
loop_
_entity_poly.entity_id
_entity_poly.type
_entity_poly.pdbx_seq_one_letter_code
_entity_poly.pdbx_strand_id
1 'polypeptide(L)'
;MNAIDTITKSIIDTNGATVQGWELFQGNTGFVVGCGNIETITVNGKKEIWHIVEKHYIENVGFWMDEGKLYVDRIQIVDDVRRAISMANDNNELAIWDIANQQEIRTNNASIEL
;
A
#
# COMPACT_ATOMS: atom_id res chain seq x y z
N MET A 1 -10.63 -11.82 -15.77
CA MET A 1 -9.75 -10.65 -15.51
C MET A 1 -8.49 -11.16 -14.83
N ASN A 2 -7.31 -10.80 -15.32
CA ASN A 2 -6.06 -11.22 -14.72
C ASN A 2 -5.71 -10.35 -13.51
N ALA A 3 -4.65 -10.72 -12.78
CA ALA A 3 -4.25 -10.01 -11.56
C ALA A 3 -3.92 -8.54 -11.84
N ILE A 4 -3.22 -8.24 -12.93
CA ILE A 4 -2.83 -6.87 -13.26
C ILE A 4 -4.07 -6.00 -13.49
N ASP A 5 -5.05 -6.51 -14.21
CA ASP A 5 -6.32 -5.80 -14.46
C ASP A 5 -7.08 -5.56 -13.17
N THR A 6 -7.16 -6.56 -12.30
CA THR A 6 -7.85 -6.46 -11.01
C THR A 6 -7.21 -5.42 -10.11
N ILE A 7 -5.87 -5.41 -10.03
CA ILE A 7 -5.12 -4.43 -9.23
C ILE A 7 -5.32 -3.03 -9.80
N THR A 8 -5.21 -2.88 -11.11
CA THR A 8 -5.40 -1.60 -11.79
C THR A 8 -6.79 -1.04 -11.53
N LYS A 9 -7.82 -1.89 -11.61
CA LYS A 9 -9.19 -1.49 -11.32
C LYS A 9 -9.35 -1.00 -9.87
N SER A 10 -8.73 -1.68 -8.92
CA SER A 10 -8.77 -1.25 -7.51
C SER A 10 -8.17 0.14 -7.35
N ILE A 11 -7.04 0.42 -7.97
CA ILE A 11 -6.38 1.73 -7.90
C ILE A 11 -7.32 2.81 -8.46
N ILE A 12 -7.93 2.55 -9.60
CA ILE A 12 -8.83 3.53 -10.25
C ILE A 12 -10.08 3.76 -9.40
N ASP A 13 -10.69 2.70 -8.87
CA ASP A 13 -11.97 2.79 -8.16
C ASP A 13 -11.83 3.29 -6.72
N THR A 14 -10.72 2.99 -6.05
CA THR A 14 -10.55 3.26 -4.62
C THR A 14 -9.31 4.07 -4.26
N ASN A 15 -8.53 4.50 -5.25
CA ASN A 15 -7.24 5.19 -5.10
C ASN A 15 -6.15 4.33 -4.48
N GLY A 16 -6.33 3.03 -4.39
CA GLY A 16 -5.28 2.19 -3.82
C GLY A 16 -5.48 0.71 -4.06
N ALA A 17 -4.41 -0.04 -3.80
CA ALA A 17 -4.42 -1.49 -3.84
C ALA A 17 -3.29 -2.02 -2.98
N THR A 18 -3.56 -3.10 -2.26
CA THR A 18 -2.55 -3.86 -1.53
C THR A 18 -2.32 -5.16 -2.30
N VAL A 19 -1.07 -5.47 -2.61
CA VAL A 19 -0.71 -6.64 -3.43
C VAL A 19 0.18 -7.57 -2.61
N GLN A 20 -0.22 -8.83 -2.54
CA GLN A 20 0.56 -9.88 -1.89
C GLN A 20 0.37 -11.18 -2.67
N GLY A 21 1.48 -11.90 -2.87
CA GLY A 21 1.40 -13.16 -3.59
C GLY A 21 0.98 -12.99 -5.05
N TRP A 22 1.41 -11.91 -5.70
CA TRP A 22 1.17 -11.60 -7.12
C TRP A 22 -0.29 -11.31 -7.46
N GLU A 23 -1.09 -10.97 -6.46
CA GLU A 23 -2.50 -10.65 -6.69
C GLU A 23 -3.01 -9.63 -5.68
N LEU A 24 -4.16 -9.06 -5.97
CA LEU A 24 -4.81 -8.13 -5.06
C LEU A 24 -5.13 -8.84 -3.75
N PHE A 25 -4.64 -8.28 -2.64
CA PHE A 25 -4.94 -8.79 -1.32
C PHE A 25 -6.40 -8.50 -0.97
N GLN A 26 -7.16 -9.55 -0.70
CA GLN A 26 -8.58 -9.46 -0.40
C GLN A 26 -8.93 -9.94 1.01
N GLY A 27 -7.92 -10.11 1.86
CA GLY A 27 -8.16 -10.42 3.26
C GLY A 27 -8.86 -9.27 3.97
N ASN A 28 -9.55 -9.56 5.06
CA ASN A 28 -10.34 -8.58 5.80
C ASN A 28 -9.76 -8.26 7.18
N THR A 29 -8.60 -8.78 7.51
CA THR A 29 -7.90 -8.50 8.78
C THR A 29 -6.41 -8.33 8.53
N GLY A 30 -5.73 -7.72 9.51
CA GLY A 30 -4.31 -7.48 9.47
C GLY A 30 -3.98 -5.99 9.35
N PHE A 31 -2.70 -5.71 9.37
CA PHE A 31 -2.18 -4.34 9.33
C PHE A 31 -1.13 -4.24 8.23
N VAL A 32 -1.30 -3.27 7.34
CA VAL A 32 -0.34 -3.01 6.27
C VAL A 32 0.73 -2.06 6.79
N VAL A 33 1.98 -2.51 6.71
CA VAL A 33 3.14 -1.74 7.18
C VAL A 33 4.02 -1.39 5.99
N GLY A 34 4.30 -0.10 5.81
CA GLY A 34 5.22 0.36 4.77
C GLY A 34 6.66 -0.02 5.11
N CYS A 35 7.40 -0.47 4.09
CA CYS A 35 8.80 -0.91 4.21
C CYS A 35 9.70 -0.17 3.23
N GLY A 36 9.29 1.00 2.76
CA GLY A 36 10.08 1.85 1.88
C GLY A 36 9.42 2.10 0.54
N ASN A 37 9.61 3.28 0.03
CA ASN A 37 9.08 3.69 -1.28
C ASN A 37 9.98 3.13 -2.38
N ILE A 38 9.37 2.49 -3.39
CA ILE A 38 10.07 2.01 -4.57
C ILE A 38 10.16 3.11 -5.61
N GLU A 39 9.03 3.73 -5.93
CA GLU A 39 8.96 4.85 -6.88
C GLU A 39 7.67 5.62 -6.71
N THR A 40 7.68 6.85 -7.20
CA THR A 40 6.51 7.73 -7.25
C THR A 40 6.46 8.33 -8.64
N ILE A 41 5.35 8.14 -9.34
CA ILE A 41 5.24 8.51 -10.74
C ILE A 41 3.97 9.31 -10.98
N THR A 42 4.09 10.42 -11.72
CA THR A 42 2.92 11.14 -12.23
C THR A 42 2.30 10.29 -13.34
N VAL A 43 1.01 10.00 -13.21
CA VAL A 43 0.28 9.19 -14.18
C VAL A 43 -0.88 9.97 -14.77
N ASN A 44 -1.16 9.74 -16.06
CA ASN A 44 -2.18 10.47 -16.80
C ASN A 44 -3.38 9.60 -17.20
N GLY A 45 -3.42 8.35 -16.78
CA GLY A 45 -4.56 7.50 -17.09
C GLY A 45 -4.33 6.03 -16.79
N LYS A 46 -5.36 5.25 -17.09
CA LYS A 46 -5.42 3.83 -16.80
C LYS A 46 -4.25 3.03 -17.38
N LYS A 47 -3.87 3.34 -18.62
CA LYS A 47 -2.82 2.60 -19.32
C LYS A 47 -1.47 2.73 -18.60
N GLU A 48 -1.14 3.94 -18.15
CA GLU A 48 0.10 4.18 -17.41
C GLU A 48 0.08 3.46 -16.08
N ILE A 49 -1.05 3.48 -15.37
CA ILE A 49 -1.22 2.75 -14.12
C ILE A 49 -1.02 1.27 -14.35
N TRP A 50 -1.63 0.71 -15.39
CA TRP A 50 -1.52 -0.71 -15.75
C TRP A 50 -0.06 -1.12 -15.95
N HIS A 51 0.72 -0.32 -16.66
CA HIS A 51 2.14 -0.61 -16.91
C HIS A 51 2.97 -0.58 -15.62
N ILE A 52 2.66 0.31 -14.69
CA ILE A 52 3.34 0.37 -13.40
C ILE A 52 2.97 -0.85 -12.55
N VAL A 53 1.71 -1.24 -12.54
CA VAL A 53 1.26 -2.46 -11.86
C VAL A 53 1.97 -3.69 -12.42
N GLU A 54 2.04 -3.82 -13.74
CA GLU A 54 2.75 -4.92 -14.41
C GLU A 54 4.21 -5.02 -13.96
N LYS A 55 4.84 -3.87 -13.78
CA LYS A 55 6.26 -3.81 -13.37
C LYS A 55 6.47 -4.30 -11.93
N HIS A 56 5.51 -4.07 -11.03
CA HIS A 56 5.71 -4.25 -9.60
C HIS A 56 4.85 -5.30 -8.91
N TYR A 57 3.83 -5.86 -9.55
CA TYR A 57 2.87 -6.74 -8.89
C TYR A 57 3.47 -8.07 -8.40
N ILE A 58 4.68 -8.42 -8.84
CA ILE A 58 5.37 -9.62 -8.38
C ILE A 58 6.01 -9.45 -7.01
N GLU A 59 6.03 -8.23 -6.47
CA GLU A 59 6.50 -7.94 -5.12
C GLU A 59 5.30 -7.69 -4.21
N ASN A 60 5.52 -7.74 -2.90
CA ASN A 60 4.50 -7.31 -1.95
C ASN A 60 4.54 -5.79 -1.87
N VAL A 61 3.58 -5.15 -2.51
CA VAL A 61 3.56 -3.69 -2.65
C VAL A 61 2.18 -3.11 -2.35
N GLY A 62 2.18 -1.86 -1.90
CA GLY A 62 1.00 -1.03 -1.86
C GLY A 62 1.08 0.00 -2.96
N PHE A 63 -0.03 0.21 -3.65
CA PHE A 63 -0.21 1.27 -4.63
C PHE A 63 -1.15 2.30 -4.05
N TRP A 64 -0.78 3.57 -4.17
CA TRP A 64 -1.61 4.66 -3.64
C TRP A 64 -1.62 5.85 -4.59
N MET A 65 -2.83 6.31 -4.96
CA MET A 65 -2.99 7.50 -5.80
C MET A 65 -3.25 8.72 -4.94
N ASP A 66 -2.49 9.77 -5.16
CA ASP A 66 -2.71 11.05 -4.51
C ASP A 66 -2.27 12.18 -5.46
N GLU A 67 -3.19 13.09 -5.74
CA GLU A 67 -2.95 14.28 -6.57
C GLU A 67 -2.25 13.95 -7.91
N GLY A 68 -2.72 12.92 -8.59
CA GLY A 68 -2.21 12.51 -9.89
C GLY A 68 -0.90 11.74 -9.85
N LYS A 69 -0.40 11.42 -8.66
CA LYS A 69 0.82 10.64 -8.50
C LYS A 69 0.49 9.25 -7.97
N LEU A 70 1.14 8.24 -8.55
CA LEU A 70 1.04 6.86 -8.07
C LEU A 70 2.27 6.54 -7.23
N TYR A 71 2.05 6.25 -5.96
CA TYR A 71 3.09 5.83 -5.02
C TYR A 71 3.13 4.32 -5.01
N VAL A 72 4.34 3.76 -5.16
CA VAL A 72 4.58 2.32 -5.10
C VAL A 72 5.51 2.06 -3.92
N ASP A 73 4.99 1.42 -2.89
CA ASP A 73 5.72 1.18 -1.65
C ASP A 73 5.83 -0.32 -1.38
N ARG A 74 6.99 -0.76 -0.88
CA ARG A 74 7.10 -2.11 -0.31
C ARG A 74 6.28 -2.17 0.95
N ILE A 75 5.60 -3.30 1.16
CA ILE A 75 4.77 -3.47 2.34
C ILE A 75 4.92 -4.87 2.92
N GLN A 76 4.52 -4.99 4.20
CA GLN A 76 4.25 -6.27 4.83
C GLN A 76 2.87 -6.21 5.48
N ILE A 77 2.19 -7.35 5.53
CA ILE A 77 0.92 -7.49 6.23
C ILE A 77 1.20 -8.27 7.51
N VAL A 78 0.86 -7.67 8.64
CA VAL A 78 1.18 -8.20 9.99
C VAL A 78 -0.13 -8.38 10.77
N ASP A 79 -0.28 -9.50 11.47
CA ASP A 79 -1.53 -9.82 12.19
C ASP A 79 -1.68 -9.09 13.52
N ASP A 80 -0.58 -8.71 14.15
CA ASP A 80 -0.55 -8.14 15.49
C ASP A 80 -0.28 -6.63 15.42
N VAL A 81 -1.18 -5.83 16.00
CA VAL A 81 -1.07 -4.37 15.97
C VAL A 81 0.21 -3.86 16.65
N ARG A 82 0.63 -4.46 17.75
CA ARG A 82 1.85 -4.03 18.47
C ARG A 82 3.09 -4.26 17.62
N ARG A 83 3.14 -5.41 16.97
CA ARG A 83 4.24 -5.76 16.09
C ARG A 83 4.26 -4.86 14.85
N ALA A 84 3.08 -4.57 14.30
CA ALA A 84 2.94 -3.67 13.16
C ALA A 84 3.44 -2.26 13.50
N ILE A 85 3.06 -1.72 14.65
CA ILE A 85 3.49 -0.40 15.09
C ILE A 85 5.01 -0.38 15.33
N SER A 86 5.56 -1.41 15.96
CA SER A 86 6.99 -1.52 16.19
C SER A 86 7.77 -1.52 14.88
N MET A 87 7.32 -2.31 13.92
CA MET A 87 7.92 -2.38 12.58
C MET A 87 7.84 -1.04 11.86
N ALA A 88 6.69 -0.37 11.92
CA ALA A 88 6.50 0.93 11.29
C ALA A 88 7.41 1.99 11.92
N ASN A 89 7.58 1.98 13.24
CA ASN A 89 8.51 2.88 13.91
C ASN A 89 9.95 2.65 13.45
N ASP A 90 10.36 1.40 13.32
CA ASP A 90 11.70 1.05 12.84
C ASP A 90 11.91 1.49 11.38
N ASN A 91 10.85 1.52 10.60
CA ASN A 91 10.90 1.94 9.19
C ASN A 91 10.64 3.44 9.01
N ASN A 92 10.50 4.19 10.10
CA ASN A 92 10.20 5.63 10.09
C ASN A 92 8.86 5.96 9.40
N GLU A 93 7.90 5.06 9.46
CA GLU A 93 6.56 5.29 8.94
C GLU A 93 5.70 6.05 9.94
N LEU A 94 4.82 6.92 9.45
CA LEU A 94 3.94 7.75 10.30
C LEU A 94 2.66 7.02 10.70
N ALA A 95 2.29 5.96 9.97
CA ALA A 95 1.05 5.25 10.21
C ALA A 95 1.13 3.84 9.65
N ILE A 96 0.23 2.98 10.13
CA ILE A 96 -0.07 1.68 9.55
C ILE A 96 -1.53 1.69 9.11
N TRP A 97 -1.91 0.79 8.20
CA TRP A 97 -3.28 0.66 7.73
C TRP A 97 -3.96 -0.54 8.39
N ASP A 98 -5.05 -0.29 9.10
CA ASP A 98 -5.88 -1.33 9.72
C ASP A 98 -6.91 -1.80 8.70
N ILE A 99 -6.73 -3.01 8.18
CA ILE A 99 -7.58 -3.55 7.12
C ILE A 99 -9.01 -3.77 7.62
N ALA A 100 -9.16 -4.32 8.82
CA ALA A 100 -10.48 -4.66 9.37
C ALA A 100 -11.36 -3.43 9.57
N ASN A 101 -10.79 -2.33 10.05
CA ASN A 101 -11.51 -1.11 10.37
C ASN A 101 -11.40 -0.03 9.31
N GLN A 102 -10.64 -0.27 8.24
CA GLN A 102 -10.46 0.66 7.12
C GLN A 102 -10.02 2.04 7.61
N GLN A 103 -8.99 2.07 8.45
CA GLN A 103 -8.48 3.32 9.04
C GLN A 103 -6.98 3.27 9.28
N GLU A 104 -6.38 4.44 9.33
CA GLU A 104 -4.99 4.58 9.74
C GLU A 104 -4.86 4.51 11.26
N ILE A 105 -3.75 3.91 11.71
CA ILE A 105 -3.33 3.98 13.11
C ILE A 105 -1.97 4.69 13.10
N ARG A 106 -1.89 5.83 13.81
CA ARG A 106 -0.67 6.64 13.86
C ARG A 106 0.39 5.96 14.70
N THR A 107 1.64 6.07 14.25
CA THR A 107 2.79 5.54 14.97
C THR A 107 3.36 6.56 15.95
N ASN A 108 4.35 6.14 16.76
CA ASN A 108 5.05 7.06 17.66
C ASN A 108 5.82 8.13 16.89
N ASN A 109 6.29 7.85 15.69
CA ASN A 109 6.98 8.83 14.85
C ASN A 109 6.06 9.99 14.51
N ALA A 110 4.78 9.72 14.22
CA ALA A 110 3.79 10.76 13.96
C ALA A 110 3.53 11.62 15.19
N SER A 111 3.54 11.01 16.39
CA SER A 111 3.36 11.75 17.66
C SER A 111 4.53 12.69 17.94
N ILE A 112 5.75 12.30 17.58
CA ILE A 112 6.95 13.13 17.80
C ILE A 112 6.93 14.37 16.91
N GLU A 113 6.32 14.31 15.76
CA GLU A 113 6.25 15.44 14.83
C GLU A 113 5.29 16.53 15.26
N LEU A 114 4.47 16.26 16.24
CA LEU A 114 3.57 17.27 16.79
C LEU A 114 4.30 18.25 17.68
#